data_ba2bcaf69838ff3d1c116343cd3287d8
#
_entry.id   ba2bcaf69838ff3d1c116343cd3287d8
#
_cell.length_a   1.000
_cell.length_b   1.000
_cell.length_c   1.000
_cell.angle_alpha   90.00
_cell.angle_beta   90.00
_cell.angle_gamma   90.00
#
_symmetry.space_group_name_H-M   'P 1'
#
loop_
_entity.id
_entity.type
_entity.pdbx_description
1 polymer ?
#
loop_
_entity_poly.entity_id
_entity_poly.type
_entity_poly.pdbx_seq_one_letter_code
_entity_poly.pdbx_strand_id
1 'polypeptide(L)'
;MTEAPMRPRRQMLTADRAKLCTKLTALCLALLAAPLYGQSGLAATSPGTVSYGSPTFAVQNTSDLQMQSPYLGGVPAGRASATALSLSLEDAVGRGLRQNLGGLLSSDAVSGEQGERWRALSALLPNLTTGTSFGVHQVDLKATIGIKIPVPGVPPVTGPFGVFDTRGYLDQSVFNWESIERARSSAAQVKSAQYSYKNARELIVVVVVSNYLLVIADQSQVESALAQRDTAKVLFDQTTDQKKAGLAAAVDVLRSDVELQAREQRLIVARNNLAKQKLVLARAIGLPAGQIFDITTEVAYQPLTTSSLDEALQQAYTSRADYKSLTEQVRSAELQKKAASAERYPTLSAIADYGSIGTNFASNHGTINAAAELRLPIFQGGRVHGDNLVADSLLTRARQQLEDLRASIDQEVRDTFLDLQDTAQEVSVAQNAVRLATQTLQQSRDRFSSGVTDNIEVVQAQESLADANDTYIGSLYRYNTAKVSLARAIGFAESNYALYLKGQ
;
A
#
# COMPACT_ATOMS: atom_id res chain seq x y z
N MET A 1 -62.86 4.88 -40.47
CA MET A 1 -63.87 5.35 -39.53
C MET A 1 -63.43 4.77 -38.18
N THR A 2 -62.95 5.46 -37.21
CA THR A 2 -63.13 6.80 -36.68
C THR A 2 -61.85 7.25 -35.99
N GLU A 3 -61.46 8.49 -36.23
CA GLU A 3 -60.37 9.20 -35.60
C GLU A 3 -60.59 9.44 -34.09
N ALA A 4 -59.54 9.43 -33.30
CA ALA A 4 -59.49 10.02 -31.98
C ALA A 4 -58.34 11.04 -31.88
N PRO A 5 -58.54 12.21 -31.25
CA PRO A 5 -57.71 13.40 -31.48
C PRO A 5 -56.50 13.48 -30.55
N MET A 6 -55.39 13.94 -31.09
CA MET A 6 -54.19 14.41 -30.40
C MET A 6 -54.49 15.55 -29.42
N ARG A 7 -53.99 15.43 -28.16
CA ARG A 7 -53.88 16.54 -27.21
C ARG A 7 -52.44 17.05 -27.13
N PRO A 8 -52.19 18.37 -27.02
CA PRO A 8 -50.86 18.93 -27.09
C PRO A 8 -50.11 18.88 -25.75
N ARG A 9 -48.92 18.29 -25.77
CA ARG A 9 -47.90 18.37 -24.69
C ARG A 9 -47.15 19.70 -24.79
N ARG A 10 -47.68 20.78 -24.25
CA ARG A 10 -46.91 22.03 -24.02
C ARG A 10 -47.51 22.78 -22.85
N GLN A 11 -47.17 22.43 -21.58
CA GLN A 11 -47.34 23.33 -20.43
C GLN A 11 -46.75 22.72 -19.10
N MET A 12 -45.63 21.97 -19.13
CA MET A 12 -45.02 21.48 -17.89
C MET A 12 -43.51 21.69 -17.80
N LEU A 13 -42.95 22.67 -18.46
CA LEU A 13 -41.49 22.95 -18.46
C LEU A 13 -41.12 24.36 -17.99
N THR A 14 -42.03 25.16 -17.49
CA THR A 14 -41.75 26.53 -17.04
C THR A 14 -41.74 26.70 -15.50
N ALA A 15 -42.29 25.78 -14.75
CA ALA A 15 -42.38 25.90 -13.29
C ALA A 15 -41.13 25.40 -12.54
N ASP A 16 -40.35 24.49 -13.12
CA ASP A 16 -39.14 23.95 -12.43
C ASP A 16 -37.86 24.79 -12.64
N ARG A 17 -37.81 25.63 -13.69
CA ARG A 17 -36.67 26.53 -13.90
C ARG A 17 -36.65 27.75 -12.97
N ALA A 18 -37.81 28.19 -12.48
CA ALA A 18 -37.90 29.28 -11.52
C ALA A 18 -37.47 28.88 -10.12
N LYS A 19 -37.64 27.61 -9.73
CA LYS A 19 -37.22 27.08 -8.43
C LYS A 19 -35.74 26.74 -8.35
N LEU A 20 -35.05 26.58 -9.49
CA LEU A 20 -33.62 26.29 -9.52
C LEU A 20 -32.80 27.58 -9.42
N CYS A 21 -33.27 28.70 -9.98
CA CYS A 21 -32.59 29.99 -9.85
C CYS A 21 -32.65 30.59 -8.46
N THR A 22 -33.74 30.41 -7.71
CA THR A 22 -33.86 30.92 -6.33
C THR A 22 -33.06 30.13 -5.30
N LYS A 23 -32.68 28.87 -5.60
CA LYS A 23 -31.80 28.08 -4.74
C LYS A 23 -30.31 28.34 -4.96
N LEU A 24 -29.90 28.81 -6.14
CA LEU A 24 -28.49 29.17 -6.38
C LEU A 24 -28.11 30.54 -5.82
N THR A 25 -29.06 31.51 -5.74
CA THR A 25 -28.79 32.83 -5.14
C THR A 25 -28.75 32.79 -3.60
N ALA A 26 -29.42 31.83 -2.96
CA ALA A 26 -29.35 31.66 -1.49
C ALA A 26 -28.06 30.99 -1.04
N LEU A 27 -27.37 30.23 -1.91
CA LEU A 27 -26.12 29.53 -1.57
C LEU A 27 -24.88 30.43 -1.65
N CYS A 28 -24.92 31.53 -2.42
CA CYS A 28 -23.80 32.49 -2.52
C CYS A 28 -23.78 33.54 -1.40
N LEU A 29 -24.85 33.75 -0.63
CA LEU A 29 -24.88 34.70 0.48
C LEU A 29 -24.54 34.11 1.85
N ALA A 30 -24.44 32.76 1.98
CA ALA A 30 -24.17 32.09 3.26
C ALA A 30 -22.67 31.86 3.53
N LEU A 31 -21.75 32.28 2.64
CA LEU A 31 -20.29 32.03 2.77
C LEU A 31 -19.48 33.24 3.28
N LEU A 32 -20.12 34.30 3.76
CA LEU A 32 -19.45 35.54 4.20
C LEU A 32 -19.58 35.85 5.70
N ALA A 33 -19.94 34.89 6.54
CA ALA A 33 -19.99 35.11 7.98
C ALA A 33 -19.42 33.90 8.76
N ALA A 34 -18.09 33.81 8.86
CA ALA A 34 -17.45 33.01 9.89
C ALA A 34 -16.47 33.92 10.68
N PRO A 35 -16.65 34.07 11.99
CA PRO A 35 -15.72 34.85 12.80
C PRO A 35 -14.43 34.06 13.06
N LEU A 36 -13.30 34.73 12.85
CA LEU A 36 -11.98 34.35 13.33
C LEU A 36 -11.95 34.31 14.86
N TYR A 37 -11.78 33.14 15.45
CA TYR A 37 -11.26 33.01 16.81
C TYR A 37 -9.90 32.32 16.75
N GLY A 38 -8.87 33.11 16.87
CA GLY A 38 -7.54 32.66 17.24
C GLY A 38 -7.51 32.40 18.76
N GLN A 39 -7.04 31.23 19.15
CA GLN A 39 -6.54 31.00 20.51
C GLN A 39 -5.17 30.35 20.45
N SER A 40 -4.17 31.17 20.69
CA SER A 40 -2.85 30.74 21.13
C SER A 40 -2.93 30.42 22.64
N GLY A 41 -2.82 29.14 22.99
CA GLY A 41 -2.70 28.64 24.36
C GLY A 41 -1.28 28.16 24.61
N LEU A 42 -0.47 29.01 25.26
CA LEU A 42 0.77 28.61 25.93
C LEU A 42 0.41 27.79 27.17
N ALA A 43 0.75 26.51 27.20
CA ALA A 43 0.64 25.68 28.39
C ALA A 43 1.89 25.85 29.25
N ALA A 44 1.68 26.38 30.45
CA ALA A 44 2.68 26.49 31.51
C ALA A 44 2.99 25.09 32.09
N THR A 45 4.27 24.77 32.21
CA THR A 45 4.79 23.62 32.95
C THR A 45 4.70 23.84 34.44
N SER A 46 4.05 22.92 35.16
CA SER A 46 4.13 22.84 36.64
C SER A 46 4.93 21.58 37.04
N PRO A 47 5.76 21.66 38.09
CA PRO A 47 6.65 20.59 38.49
C PRO A 47 5.98 19.55 39.41
N GLY A 48 6.37 18.32 39.18
CA GLY A 48 6.31 17.05 39.82
C GLY A 48 5.64 16.84 41.19
N THR A 49 4.80 15.81 41.19
CA THR A 49 4.61 14.98 42.39
C THR A 49 4.90 13.53 41.99
N VAL A 50 5.89 12.94 42.64
CA VAL A 50 6.24 11.49 42.49
C VAL A 50 5.20 10.71 43.30
N SER A 51 4.33 10.00 42.61
CA SER A 51 3.41 9.03 43.22
C SER A 51 3.96 7.62 42.99
N TYR A 52 4.35 6.95 44.05
CA TYR A 52 4.65 5.51 44.05
C TYR A 52 3.32 4.73 43.91
N GLY A 53 2.96 4.36 42.67
CA GLY A 53 1.86 3.46 42.38
C GLY A 53 2.37 2.07 42.09
N SER A 54 1.79 1.06 42.76
CA SER A 54 2.01 -0.36 42.55
C SER A 54 1.91 -0.76 41.09
N PRO A 55 2.67 -1.76 40.59
CA PRO A 55 2.59 -2.20 39.21
C PRO A 55 1.26 -2.93 38.98
N THR A 56 0.26 -2.22 38.54
CA THR A 56 -0.87 -2.80 37.82
C THR A 56 -0.33 -3.22 36.46
N PHE A 57 -0.35 -4.52 36.19
CA PHE A 57 -0.17 -5.04 34.85
C PHE A 57 -1.30 -4.49 33.96
N ALA A 58 -1.09 -3.31 33.39
CA ALA A 58 -1.90 -2.85 32.28
C ALA A 58 -1.60 -3.79 31.13
N VAL A 59 -2.54 -4.65 30.80
CA VAL A 59 -2.60 -5.29 29.48
C VAL A 59 -2.72 -4.15 28.48
N GLN A 60 -1.60 -3.68 27.97
CA GLN A 60 -1.60 -2.76 26.84
C GLN A 60 -2.29 -3.49 25.70
N ASN A 61 -3.46 -3.00 25.33
CA ASN A 61 -4.07 -3.33 24.06
C ASN A 61 -3.08 -2.87 22.97
N THR A 62 -2.26 -3.79 22.49
CA THR A 62 -1.32 -3.58 21.38
C THR A 62 -2.03 -3.39 20.05
N SER A 63 -3.36 -3.33 20.04
CA SER A 63 -4.19 -3.13 18.84
C SER A 63 -4.12 -1.72 18.25
N ASP A 64 -3.68 -0.70 18.99
CA ASP A 64 -3.71 0.70 18.50
C ASP A 64 -2.38 1.20 17.90
N LEU A 65 -1.29 0.44 17.95
CA LEU A 65 0.01 0.80 17.38
C LEU A 65 0.40 0.06 16.10
N GLN A 66 -0.41 -0.88 15.66
CA GLN A 66 -0.31 -1.38 14.30
C GLN A 66 -1.05 -0.40 13.37
N MET A 67 -0.39 0.67 12.98
CA MET A 67 -0.65 1.25 11.66
C MET A 67 -0.46 0.09 10.67
N GLN A 68 -1.58 -0.56 10.35
CA GLN A 68 -1.57 -1.81 9.58
C GLN A 68 -0.91 -1.50 8.26
N SER A 69 0.25 -2.12 8.03
CA SER A 69 0.88 -2.08 6.72
C SER A 69 -0.21 -2.38 5.67
N PRO A 70 -0.35 -1.58 4.61
CA PRO A 70 -1.38 -1.77 3.60
C PRO A 70 -1.31 -3.17 2.96
N TYR A 71 -0.16 -3.84 3.07
CA TYR A 71 0.04 -5.19 2.56
C TYR A 71 -0.63 -6.30 3.39
N LEU A 72 -1.03 -6.02 4.64
CA LEU A 72 -1.79 -6.94 5.50
C LEU A 72 -3.30 -6.92 5.24
N GLY A 73 -3.79 -6.02 4.41
CA GLY A 73 -5.19 -5.87 4.04
C GLY A 73 -5.47 -6.20 2.58
N GLY A 74 -6.70 -6.60 2.30
CA GLY A 74 -7.19 -6.81 0.93
C GLY A 74 -8.61 -6.31 0.77
N VAL A 75 -8.98 -5.97 -0.46
CA VAL A 75 -10.34 -5.59 -0.84
C VAL A 75 -11.12 -6.86 -1.16
N PRO A 76 -12.16 -7.21 -0.39
CA PRO A 76 -12.92 -8.43 -0.62
C PRO A 76 -13.54 -8.48 -2.02
N ALA A 77 -13.30 -9.56 -2.76
CA ALA A 77 -13.87 -9.77 -4.08
C ALA A 77 -14.76 -11.01 -4.12
N GLY A 78 -16.00 -10.82 -4.62
CA GLY A 78 -16.99 -11.88 -4.73
C GLY A 78 -17.94 -11.97 -3.52
N ARG A 79 -18.73 -13.06 -3.46
CA ARG A 79 -19.60 -13.39 -2.33
C ARG A 79 -19.12 -14.67 -1.67
N ALA A 80 -19.25 -14.75 -0.34
CA ALA A 80 -18.93 -15.96 0.38
C ALA A 80 -19.86 -17.11 -0.07
N SER A 81 -19.25 -18.28 -0.29
CA SER A 81 -19.96 -19.54 -0.59
C SER A 81 -19.98 -20.42 0.66
N ALA A 82 -21.01 -21.22 0.82
CA ALA A 82 -21.07 -22.24 1.87
C ALA A 82 -20.10 -23.42 1.63
N THR A 83 -19.63 -23.60 0.42
CA THR A 83 -18.63 -24.63 0.07
C THR A 83 -17.22 -24.16 0.43
N ALA A 84 -16.43 -25.05 1.03
CA ALA A 84 -15.03 -24.77 1.30
C ALA A 84 -14.26 -24.62 -0.02
N LEU A 85 -13.46 -23.56 -0.13
CA LEU A 85 -12.59 -23.32 -1.29
C LEU A 85 -11.28 -24.08 -1.11
N SER A 86 -10.88 -24.88 -2.10
CA SER A 86 -9.53 -25.43 -2.16
C SER A 86 -8.56 -24.34 -2.56
N LEU A 87 -7.64 -23.97 -1.67
CA LEU A 87 -6.71 -22.85 -1.87
C LEU A 87 -5.28 -23.39 -1.99
N SER A 88 -4.73 -23.33 -3.20
CA SER A 88 -3.31 -23.58 -3.42
C SER A 88 -2.47 -22.36 -3.09
N LEU A 89 -1.16 -22.54 -2.90
CA LEU A 89 -0.23 -21.42 -2.70
C LEU A 89 -0.26 -20.45 -3.90
N GLU A 90 -0.30 -20.98 -5.11
CA GLU A 90 -0.34 -20.20 -6.34
C GLU A 90 -1.64 -19.37 -6.44
N ASP A 91 -2.79 -19.97 -6.10
CA ASP A 91 -4.07 -19.26 -6.05
C ASP A 91 -4.07 -18.17 -4.99
N ALA A 92 -3.50 -18.43 -3.81
CA ALA A 92 -3.36 -17.43 -2.73
C ALA A 92 -2.52 -16.24 -3.18
N VAL A 93 -1.35 -16.47 -3.77
CA VAL A 93 -0.47 -15.43 -4.32
C VAL A 93 -1.17 -14.67 -5.45
N GLY A 94 -1.80 -15.38 -6.39
CA GLY A 94 -2.54 -14.78 -7.50
C GLY A 94 -3.70 -13.89 -7.02
N ARG A 95 -4.41 -14.29 -5.96
CA ARG A 95 -5.45 -13.46 -5.33
C ARG A 95 -4.85 -12.25 -4.61
N GLY A 96 -3.80 -12.46 -3.82
CA GLY A 96 -3.07 -11.38 -3.14
C GLY A 96 -2.62 -10.30 -4.10
N LEU A 97 -1.98 -10.66 -5.21
CA LEU A 97 -1.54 -9.72 -6.24
C LEU A 97 -2.67 -8.92 -6.90
N ARG A 98 -3.89 -9.46 -6.93
CA ARG A 98 -5.06 -8.75 -7.51
C ARG A 98 -5.87 -7.96 -6.50
N GLN A 99 -5.93 -8.40 -5.24
CA GLN A 99 -6.90 -7.89 -4.26
C GLN A 99 -6.24 -7.22 -3.04
N ASN A 100 -4.92 -7.33 -2.88
CA ASN A 100 -4.23 -6.73 -1.75
C ASN A 100 -4.26 -5.19 -1.86
N LEU A 101 -4.61 -4.54 -0.75
CA LEU A 101 -4.75 -3.08 -0.69
C LEU A 101 -3.47 -2.34 -1.07
N GLY A 102 -2.30 -2.83 -0.62
CA GLY A 102 -1.00 -2.24 -0.96
C GLY A 102 -0.71 -2.24 -2.47
N GLY A 103 -1.10 -3.32 -3.17
CA GLY A 103 -0.99 -3.41 -4.62
C GLY A 103 -1.93 -2.44 -5.35
N LEU A 104 -3.19 -2.37 -4.91
CA LEU A 104 -4.19 -1.46 -5.49
C LEU A 104 -3.77 0.00 -5.32
N LEU A 105 -3.40 0.42 -4.09
CA LEU A 105 -2.93 1.79 -3.83
C LEU A 105 -1.68 2.15 -4.64
N SER A 106 -0.75 1.21 -4.80
CA SER A 106 0.45 1.44 -5.60
C SER A 106 0.15 1.54 -7.11
N SER A 107 -0.84 0.79 -7.60
CA SER A 107 -1.35 0.92 -8.98
C SER A 107 -2.01 2.27 -9.22
N ASP A 108 -2.83 2.74 -8.26
CA ASP A 108 -3.48 4.04 -8.33
C ASP A 108 -2.45 5.17 -8.28
N ALA A 109 -1.37 5.03 -7.51
CA ALA A 109 -0.26 5.98 -7.50
C ALA A 109 0.42 6.10 -8.88
N VAL A 110 0.58 5.00 -9.63
CA VAL A 110 1.08 5.06 -11.02
C VAL A 110 0.15 5.88 -11.91
N SER A 111 -1.16 5.68 -11.77
CA SER A 111 -2.17 6.44 -12.53
C SER A 111 -2.15 7.92 -12.16
N GLY A 112 -1.96 8.25 -10.89
CA GLY A 112 -1.78 9.63 -10.41
C GLY A 112 -0.56 10.30 -11.04
N GLU A 113 0.61 9.65 -11.03
CA GLU A 113 1.83 10.18 -11.64
C GLU A 113 1.70 10.31 -13.18
N GLN A 114 0.95 9.43 -13.84
CA GLN A 114 0.62 9.59 -15.24
C GLN A 114 -0.22 10.85 -15.48
N GLY A 115 -1.19 11.14 -14.61
CA GLY A 115 -1.96 12.39 -14.63
C GLY A 115 -1.07 13.62 -14.48
N GLU A 116 -0.13 13.62 -13.51
CA GLU A 116 0.82 14.73 -13.35
C GLU A 116 1.75 14.89 -14.56
N ARG A 117 2.13 13.80 -15.21
CA ARG A 117 2.88 13.87 -16.47
C ARG A 117 2.06 14.54 -17.58
N TRP A 118 0.77 14.22 -17.72
CA TRP A 118 -0.10 14.90 -18.68
C TRP A 118 -0.24 16.40 -18.37
N ARG A 119 -0.34 16.77 -17.10
CA ARG A 119 -0.35 18.19 -16.67
C ARG A 119 0.97 18.90 -17.03
N ALA A 120 2.12 18.24 -16.82
CA ALA A 120 3.40 18.79 -17.20
C ALA A 120 3.55 18.93 -18.73
N LEU A 121 3.04 17.96 -19.50
CA LEU A 121 3.04 17.99 -20.96
C LEU A 121 2.09 19.05 -21.52
N SER A 122 0.97 19.36 -20.87
CA SER A 122 0.01 20.36 -21.33
C SER A 122 0.63 21.75 -21.45
N ALA A 123 1.66 22.05 -20.66
CA ALA A 123 2.43 23.30 -20.77
C ALA A 123 3.25 23.41 -22.07
N LEU A 124 3.43 22.29 -22.79
CA LEU A 124 4.15 22.22 -24.07
C LEU A 124 3.20 22.01 -25.27
N LEU A 125 1.94 21.76 -25.04
CA LEU A 125 0.92 21.53 -26.07
C LEU A 125 0.08 22.77 -26.30
N PRO A 126 -0.54 22.90 -27.48
CA PRO A 126 -1.46 24.00 -27.74
C PRO A 126 -2.66 23.94 -26.80
N ASN A 127 -2.92 25.06 -26.12
CA ASN A 127 -4.09 25.25 -25.29
C ASN A 127 -5.11 26.08 -26.03
N LEU A 128 -6.28 25.52 -26.29
CA LEU A 128 -7.39 26.19 -26.97
C LEU A 128 -8.51 26.42 -25.96
N THR A 129 -8.88 27.68 -25.79
CA THR A 129 -10.00 28.08 -24.93
C THR A 129 -10.98 28.94 -25.72
N THR A 130 -12.22 29.00 -25.28
CA THR A 130 -13.23 29.89 -25.85
C THR A 130 -13.87 30.68 -24.73
N GLY A 131 -14.12 31.97 -25.04
CA GLY A 131 -14.79 32.87 -24.11
C GLY A 131 -15.89 33.64 -24.83
N THR A 132 -17.02 33.88 -24.19
CA THR A 132 -18.08 34.74 -24.62
C THR A 132 -18.40 35.71 -23.51
N SER A 133 -18.33 37.00 -23.77
CA SER A 133 -18.66 38.07 -22.83
C SER A 133 -19.63 39.07 -23.43
N PHE A 134 -20.48 39.59 -22.58
CA PHE A 134 -21.31 40.74 -22.84
C PHE A 134 -21.18 41.74 -21.71
N GLY A 135 -20.75 42.94 -22.03
CA GLY A 135 -20.56 44.01 -21.06
C GLY A 135 -21.15 45.31 -21.57
N VAL A 136 -21.48 46.22 -20.63
CA VAL A 136 -21.84 47.57 -20.94
C VAL A 136 -20.70 48.50 -20.50
N HIS A 137 -20.20 49.29 -21.41
CA HIS A 137 -19.02 50.14 -21.19
C HIS A 137 -19.38 51.59 -21.39
N GLN A 138 -18.82 52.44 -20.51
CA GLN A 138 -18.80 53.88 -20.67
C GLN A 138 -17.35 54.34 -20.50
N VAL A 139 -16.83 55.04 -21.48
CA VAL A 139 -15.40 55.36 -21.56
C VAL A 139 -15.21 56.87 -21.62
N ASP A 140 -14.41 57.45 -20.73
CA ASP A 140 -13.89 58.82 -20.87
C ASP A 140 -12.67 58.76 -21.83
N LEU A 141 -12.84 59.21 -23.03
CA LEU A 141 -11.83 59.20 -24.09
C LEU A 141 -10.61 60.02 -23.74
N LYS A 142 -10.77 61.13 -22.98
CA LYS A 142 -9.68 61.99 -22.57
C LYS A 142 -8.80 61.28 -21.49
N ALA A 143 -9.42 60.58 -20.56
CA ALA A 143 -8.71 59.85 -19.54
C ALA A 143 -8.04 58.57 -20.10
N THR A 144 -8.68 57.87 -21.02
CA THR A 144 -8.23 56.59 -21.55
C THR A 144 -7.15 56.73 -22.64
N ILE A 145 -7.26 57.73 -23.52
CA ILE A 145 -6.37 57.87 -24.69
C ILE A 145 -5.38 59.02 -24.48
N GLY A 146 -5.58 59.91 -23.51
CA GLY A 146 -4.70 61.04 -23.20
C GLY A 146 -4.76 62.19 -24.26
N ILE A 147 -5.66 62.10 -25.22
CA ILE A 147 -5.75 63.06 -26.33
C ILE A 147 -6.61 64.25 -25.92
N LYS A 148 -6.04 65.46 -25.94
CA LYS A 148 -6.74 66.74 -25.71
C LYS A 148 -7.36 67.32 -27.00
N ILE A 149 -7.55 66.50 -28.03
CA ILE A 149 -8.09 66.99 -29.29
C ILE A 149 -9.61 66.90 -29.25
N PRO A 150 -10.37 68.04 -29.32
CA PRO A 150 -11.79 68.00 -29.52
C PRO A 150 -12.03 67.46 -30.93
N VAL A 151 -12.40 66.20 -31.06
CA VAL A 151 -12.90 65.70 -32.36
C VAL A 151 -14.32 66.23 -32.48
N PRO A 152 -14.64 67.05 -33.54
CA PRO A 152 -15.98 67.61 -33.73
C PRO A 152 -17.00 66.44 -33.76
N GLY A 153 -18.01 66.47 -32.93
CA GLY A 153 -19.08 65.49 -32.88
C GLY A 153 -18.88 64.28 -31.98
N VAL A 154 -17.72 64.15 -31.25
CA VAL A 154 -17.46 63.06 -30.30
C VAL A 154 -17.50 63.66 -28.91
N PRO A 155 -18.43 63.25 -27.99
CA PRO A 155 -18.48 63.68 -26.60
C PRO A 155 -17.27 63.14 -25.83
N PRO A 156 -16.76 63.91 -24.82
CA PRO A 156 -15.61 63.48 -24.03
C PRO A 156 -15.85 62.15 -23.27
N VAL A 157 -17.11 61.86 -22.94
CA VAL A 157 -17.56 60.60 -22.38
C VAL A 157 -18.45 59.89 -23.39
N THR A 158 -18.03 58.70 -23.84
CA THR A 158 -18.75 57.89 -24.82
C THR A 158 -19.39 56.70 -24.15
N GLY A 159 -20.68 56.50 -24.39
CA GLY A 159 -21.48 55.39 -23.80
C GLY A 159 -22.66 55.89 -22.95
N PRO A 160 -23.39 54.96 -22.30
CA PRO A 160 -23.12 53.51 -22.26
C PRO A 160 -23.40 52.79 -23.59
N PHE A 161 -22.49 51.91 -23.99
CA PHE A 161 -22.68 51.02 -25.16
C PHE A 161 -22.39 49.55 -24.78
N GLY A 162 -23.12 48.64 -25.39
CA GLY A 162 -22.86 47.20 -25.23
C GLY A 162 -21.60 46.79 -25.97
N VAL A 163 -20.87 45.84 -25.41
CA VAL A 163 -19.81 45.11 -26.11
C VAL A 163 -20.10 43.62 -25.95
N PHE A 164 -20.36 42.99 -27.08
CA PHE A 164 -20.46 41.53 -27.20
C PHE A 164 -19.18 41.03 -27.86
N ASP A 165 -18.49 40.12 -27.18
CA ASP A 165 -17.25 39.51 -27.65
C ASP A 165 -17.32 38.00 -27.47
N THR A 166 -17.13 37.26 -28.56
CA THR A 166 -17.00 35.79 -28.54
C THR A 166 -15.81 35.39 -29.36
N ARG A 167 -14.85 34.71 -28.74
CA ARG A 167 -13.62 34.30 -29.43
C ARG A 167 -13.02 33.04 -28.88
N GLY A 168 -12.29 32.32 -29.75
CA GLY A 168 -11.38 31.27 -29.41
C GLY A 168 -9.95 31.81 -29.21
N TYR A 169 -9.28 31.37 -28.19
CA TYR A 169 -7.90 31.73 -27.86
C TYR A 169 -7.02 30.51 -27.99
N LEU A 170 -5.91 30.64 -28.69
CA LEU A 170 -4.86 29.66 -28.82
C LEU A 170 -3.61 30.20 -28.08
N ASP A 171 -3.12 29.45 -27.11
CA ASP A 171 -1.83 29.69 -26.44
C ASP A 171 -0.94 28.48 -26.68
N GLN A 172 0.24 28.68 -27.24
CA GLN A 172 1.22 27.64 -27.51
C GLN A 172 2.60 28.07 -27.02
N SER A 173 3.14 27.35 -26.08
CA SER A 173 4.57 27.44 -25.72
C SER A 173 5.38 26.85 -26.88
N VAL A 174 6.10 27.67 -27.64
CA VAL A 174 6.94 27.23 -28.74
C VAL A 174 8.30 26.76 -28.21
N PHE A 175 8.84 27.49 -27.24
CA PHE A 175 10.10 27.15 -26.57
C PHE A 175 10.07 27.61 -25.13
N ASN A 176 10.20 26.62 -24.21
CA ASN A 176 10.31 26.83 -22.77
C ASN A 176 11.15 25.69 -22.19
N TRP A 177 12.42 25.97 -21.88
CA TRP A 177 13.35 24.95 -21.41
C TRP A 177 12.95 24.41 -20.02
N GLU A 178 12.45 25.26 -19.15
CA GLU A 178 11.91 24.89 -17.83
C GLU A 178 10.80 23.85 -17.97
N SER A 179 9.80 24.12 -18.82
CA SER A 179 8.66 23.21 -19.04
C SER A 179 9.11 21.88 -19.67
N ILE A 180 10.12 21.90 -20.55
CA ILE A 180 10.71 20.68 -21.12
C ILE A 180 11.36 19.83 -20.03
N GLU A 181 12.18 20.41 -19.14
CA GLU A 181 12.84 19.66 -18.07
C GLU A 181 11.81 19.20 -17.01
N ARG A 182 10.77 19.97 -16.72
CA ARG A 182 9.66 19.53 -15.86
C ARG A 182 8.91 18.34 -16.45
N ALA A 183 8.61 18.33 -17.76
CA ALA A 183 7.99 17.20 -18.43
C ALA A 183 8.88 15.94 -18.45
N ARG A 184 10.21 16.11 -18.55
CA ARG A 184 11.17 15.01 -18.42
C ARG A 184 11.24 14.48 -16.99
N SER A 185 11.20 15.37 -15.99
CA SER A 185 11.18 15.02 -14.57
C SER A 185 9.92 14.22 -14.24
N SER A 186 8.75 14.64 -14.69
CA SER A 186 7.49 13.91 -14.47
C SER A 186 7.50 12.53 -15.14
N ALA A 187 8.17 12.38 -16.30
CA ALA A 187 8.36 11.08 -16.94
C ALA A 187 9.25 10.14 -16.11
N ALA A 188 10.28 10.66 -15.43
CA ALA A 188 11.10 9.88 -14.49
C ALA A 188 10.28 9.50 -13.23
N GLN A 189 9.42 10.41 -12.75
CA GLN A 189 8.53 10.14 -11.63
C GLN A 189 7.54 9.00 -11.92
N VAL A 190 6.94 8.96 -13.12
CA VAL A 190 6.10 7.83 -13.57
C VAL A 190 6.88 6.51 -13.54
N LYS A 191 8.14 6.49 -14.01
CA LYS A 191 8.97 5.28 -13.94
C LYS A 191 9.26 4.86 -12.51
N SER A 192 9.56 5.81 -11.64
CA SER A 192 9.74 5.56 -10.20
C SER A 192 8.49 4.91 -9.61
N ALA A 193 7.29 5.45 -9.87
CA ALA A 193 6.03 4.88 -9.40
C ALA A 193 5.78 3.46 -9.94
N GLN A 194 6.12 3.20 -11.23
CA GLN A 194 6.04 1.85 -11.81
C GLN A 194 6.96 0.85 -11.11
N TYR A 195 8.19 1.25 -10.74
CA TYR A 195 9.08 0.41 -9.97
C TYR A 195 8.61 0.25 -8.52
N SER A 196 8.03 1.29 -7.90
CA SER A 196 7.40 1.19 -6.58
C SER A 196 6.23 0.20 -6.59
N TYR A 197 5.42 0.19 -7.65
CA TYR A 197 4.36 -0.82 -7.83
C TYR A 197 4.93 -2.24 -7.95
N LYS A 198 6.03 -2.45 -8.68
CA LYS A 198 6.71 -3.75 -8.73
C LYS A 198 7.23 -4.16 -7.36
N ASN A 199 7.83 -3.24 -6.61
CA ASN A 199 8.27 -3.51 -5.23
C ASN A 199 7.09 -3.89 -4.31
N ALA A 200 5.95 -3.21 -4.44
CA ALA A 200 4.74 -3.56 -3.70
C ALA A 200 4.27 -5.01 -4.00
N ARG A 201 4.34 -5.45 -5.26
CA ARG A 201 4.01 -6.82 -5.66
C ARG A 201 4.94 -7.85 -5.03
N GLU A 202 6.26 -7.58 -5.00
CA GLU A 202 7.24 -8.44 -4.30
C GLU A 202 6.90 -8.57 -2.80
N LEU A 203 6.57 -7.45 -2.14
CA LEU A 203 6.18 -7.45 -0.72
C LEU A 203 4.88 -8.22 -0.48
N ILE A 204 3.89 -8.09 -1.37
CA ILE A 204 2.64 -8.85 -1.29
C ILE A 204 2.90 -10.35 -1.36
N VAL A 205 3.78 -10.78 -2.26
CA VAL A 205 4.16 -12.20 -2.36
C VAL A 205 4.75 -12.69 -1.05
N VAL A 206 5.71 -11.96 -0.47
CA VAL A 206 6.30 -12.33 0.83
C VAL A 206 5.23 -12.44 1.91
N VAL A 207 4.36 -11.44 2.04
CA VAL A 207 3.29 -11.42 3.07
C VAL A 207 2.32 -12.60 2.87
N VAL A 208 1.87 -12.84 1.65
CA VAL A 208 0.90 -13.92 1.36
C VAL A 208 1.54 -15.28 1.59
N VAL A 209 2.77 -15.50 1.09
CA VAL A 209 3.48 -16.78 1.25
C VAL A 209 3.78 -17.06 2.73
N SER A 210 4.28 -16.07 3.49
CA SER A 210 4.55 -16.23 4.91
C SER A 210 3.28 -16.56 5.71
N ASN A 211 2.16 -15.88 5.43
CA ASN A 211 0.88 -16.21 6.07
C ASN A 211 0.35 -17.58 5.67
N TYR A 212 0.55 -18.00 4.41
CA TYR A 212 0.17 -19.34 3.95
C TYR A 212 1.00 -20.43 4.64
N LEU A 213 2.32 -20.24 4.74
CA LEU A 213 3.23 -21.14 5.46
C LEU A 213 2.87 -21.23 6.95
N LEU A 214 2.44 -20.12 7.56
CA LEU A 214 2.00 -20.12 8.96
C LEU A 214 0.68 -20.90 9.12
N VAL A 215 -0.24 -20.85 8.18
CA VAL A 215 -1.45 -21.70 8.20
C VAL A 215 -1.06 -23.18 8.10
N ILE A 216 -0.06 -23.56 7.29
CA ILE A 216 0.47 -24.93 7.22
C ILE A 216 1.06 -25.32 8.58
N ALA A 217 1.89 -24.47 9.19
CA ALA A 217 2.49 -24.73 10.50
C ALA A 217 1.43 -24.92 11.59
N ASP A 218 0.42 -24.03 11.64
CA ASP A 218 -0.69 -24.14 12.60
C ASP A 218 -1.54 -25.39 12.37
N GLN A 219 -1.72 -25.83 11.10
CA GLN A 219 -2.40 -27.10 10.80
C GLN A 219 -1.60 -28.28 11.32
N SER A 220 -0.30 -28.33 11.08
CA SER A 220 0.59 -29.37 11.62
C SER A 220 0.60 -29.38 13.15
N GLN A 221 0.49 -28.18 13.75
CA GLN A 221 0.37 -28.03 15.21
C GLN A 221 -0.93 -28.65 15.75
N VAL A 222 -2.07 -28.47 15.04
CA VAL A 222 -3.36 -29.10 15.41
C VAL A 222 -3.27 -30.61 15.30
N GLU A 223 -2.64 -31.14 14.22
CA GLU A 223 -2.44 -32.57 14.02
C GLU A 223 -1.55 -33.18 15.12
N SER A 224 -0.45 -32.50 15.47
CA SER A 224 0.44 -32.88 16.57
C SER A 224 -0.30 -32.88 17.92
N ALA A 225 -1.02 -31.82 18.24
CA ALA A 225 -1.80 -31.70 19.47
C ALA A 225 -2.90 -32.77 19.59
N LEU A 226 -3.54 -33.12 18.46
CA LEU A 226 -4.53 -34.20 18.41
C LEU A 226 -3.88 -35.56 18.75
N ALA A 227 -2.75 -35.90 18.10
CA ALA A 227 -2.02 -37.12 18.35
C ALA A 227 -1.52 -37.21 19.83
N GLN A 228 -1.08 -36.08 20.40
CA GLN A 228 -0.67 -36.02 21.82
C GLN A 228 -1.85 -36.25 22.75
N ARG A 229 -3.03 -35.63 22.50
CA ARG A 229 -4.25 -35.85 23.26
C ARG A 229 -4.67 -37.31 23.23
N ASP A 230 -4.66 -37.95 22.03
CA ASP A 230 -5.04 -39.35 21.87
C ASP A 230 -4.05 -40.28 22.64
N THR A 231 -2.76 -39.95 22.60
CA THR A 231 -1.74 -40.68 23.38
C THR A 231 -1.96 -40.55 24.90
N ALA A 232 -2.26 -39.33 25.38
CA ALA A 232 -2.55 -39.11 26.82
C ALA A 232 -3.84 -39.83 27.24
N LYS A 233 -4.85 -39.87 26.35
CA LYS A 233 -6.09 -40.62 26.62
C LYS A 233 -5.85 -42.10 26.76
N VAL A 234 -5.05 -42.71 25.91
CA VAL A 234 -4.69 -44.13 26.02
C VAL A 234 -3.97 -44.43 27.36
N LEU A 235 -3.06 -43.55 27.80
CA LEU A 235 -2.40 -43.66 29.09
C LEU A 235 -3.39 -43.56 30.28
N PHE A 236 -4.31 -42.60 30.23
CA PHE A 236 -5.36 -42.44 31.23
C PHE A 236 -6.27 -43.68 31.33
N ASP A 237 -6.73 -44.21 30.19
CA ASP A 237 -7.57 -45.41 30.12
C ASP A 237 -6.79 -46.60 30.71
N GLN A 238 -5.52 -46.80 30.34
CA GLN A 238 -4.66 -47.88 30.84
C GLN A 238 -4.43 -47.77 32.36
N THR A 239 -4.09 -46.60 32.91
CA THR A 239 -3.88 -46.40 34.37
C THR A 239 -5.17 -46.60 35.15
N THR A 240 -6.33 -46.23 34.57
CA THR A 240 -7.63 -46.46 35.14
C THR A 240 -7.96 -47.96 35.26
N ASP A 241 -7.67 -48.74 34.21
CA ASP A 241 -7.90 -50.19 34.23
C ASP A 241 -6.91 -50.93 35.16
N GLN A 242 -5.64 -50.51 35.21
CA GLN A 242 -4.66 -51.01 36.16
C GLN A 242 -5.09 -50.73 37.59
N LYS A 243 -5.64 -49.58 37.92
CA LYS A 243 -6.22 -49.26 39.24
C LYS A 243 -7.39 -50.19 39.60
N LYS A 244 -8.32 -50.45 38.65
CA LYS A 244 -9.44 -51.39 38.85
C LYS A 244 -8.93 -52.79 39.17
N ALA A 245 -7.81 -53.20 38.55
CA ALA A 245 -7.13 -54.47 38.78
C ALA A 245 -6.23 -54.50 40.05
N GLY A 246 -6.14 -53.36 40.79
CA GLY A 246 -5.28 -53.25 41.98
C GLY A 246 -3.80 -53.11 41.67
N LEU A 247 -3.40 -52.84 40.43
CA LEU A 247 -2.01 -52.82 39.96
C LEU A 247 -1.43 -51.39 39.91
N ALA A 248 -2.24 -50.34 40.00
CA ALA A 248 -1.81 -48.94 40.01
C ALA A 248 -2.39 -48.16 41.20
N ALA A 249 -1.65 -47.16 41.66
CA ALA A 249 -2.10 -46.26 42.72
C ALA A 249 -3.12 -45.24 42.23
N ALA A 250 -3.99 -44.72 43.11
CA ALA A 250 -4.96 -43.68 42.77
C ALA A 250 -4.28 -42.40 42.24
N VAL A 251 -3.09 -42.07 42.71
CA VAL A 251 -2.31 -40.91 42.29
C VAL A 251 -1.88 -41.00 40.82
N ASP A 252 -1.63 -42.21 40.31
CA ASP A 252 -1.23 -42.42 38.90
C ASP A 252 -2.37 -42.12 37.94
N VAL A 253 -3.62 -42.46 38.30
CA VAL A 253 -4.81 -42.09 37.55
C VAL A 253 -5.03 -40.58 37.56
N LEU A 254 -4.85 -39.92 38.71
CA LEU A 254 -4.99 -38.47 38.79
C LEU A 254 -3.93 -37.74 37.94
N ARG A 255 -2.69 -38.23 37.90
CA ARG A 255 -1.63 -37.66 37.05
C ARG A 255 -1.96 -37.80 35.55
N SER A 256 -2.37 -39.00 35.14
CA SER A 256 -2.73 -39.24 33.75
C SER A 256 -3.99 -38.45 33.33
N ASP A 257 -4.94 -38.19 34.26
CA ASP A 257 -6.07 -37.30 33.99
C ASP A 257 -5.63 -35.82 33.82
N VAL A 258 -4.79 -35.32 34.73
CA VAL A 258 -4.21 -33.97 34.62
C VAL A 258 -3.49 -33.79 33.29
N GLU A 259 -2.69 -34.80 32.87
CA GLU A 259 -2.02 -34.76 31.58
C GLU A 259 -3.00 -34.74 30.40
N LEU A 260 -4.04 -35.57 30.44
CA LEU A 260 -5.08 -35.58 29.43
C LEU A 260 -5.77 -34.19 29.31
N GLN A 261 -6.15 -33.58 30.43
CA GLN A 261 -6.75 -32.24 30.46
C GLN A 261 -5.80 -31.18 29.92
N ALA A 262 -4.50 -31.27 30.22
CA ALA A 262 -3.50 -30.34 29.64
C ALA A 262 -3.39 -30.48 28.12
N ARG A 263 -3.44 -31.71 27.59
CA ARG A 263 -3.38 -31.94 26.13
C ARG A 263 -4.68 -31.51 25.43
N GLU A 264 -5.85 -31.69 26.04
CA GLU A 264 -7.12 -31.15 25.53
C GLU A 264 -7.11 -29.64 25.45
N GLN A 265 -6.58 -28.95 26.48
CA GLN A 265 -6.41 -27.50 26.46
C GLN A 265 -5.48 -27.05 25.32
N ARG A 266 -4.34 -27.70 25.13
CA ARG A 266 -3.41 -27.39 24.02
C ARG A 266 -4.09 -27.54 22.65
N LEU A 267 -4.88 -28.60 22.45
CA LEU A 267 -5.63 -28.80 21.20
C LEU A 267 -6.65 -27.69 20.94
N ILE A 268 -7.36 -27.23 21.97
CA ILE A 268 -8.32 -26.10 21.87
C ILE A 268 -7.57 -24.83 21.41
N VAL A 269 -6.43 -24.53 22.03
CA VAL A 269 -5.58 -23.38 21.68
C VAL A 269 -5.08 -23.49 20.25
N ALA A 270 -4.54 -24.64 19.83
CA ALA A 270 -4.04 -24.87 18.48
C ALA A 270 -5.13 -24.65 17.40
N ARG A 271 -6.34 -25.20 17.64
CA ARG A 271 -7.49 -24.99 16.73
C ARG A 271 -7.90 -23.53 16.62
N ASN A 272 -7.88 -22.80 17.74
CA ASN A 272 -8.20 -21.38 17.75
C ASN A 272 -7.14 -20.56 17.00
N ASN A 273 -5.85 -20.89 17.16
CA ASN A 273 -4.76 -20.23 16.43
C ASN A 273 -4.88 -20.45 14.93
N LEU A 274 -5.09 -21.68 14.48
CA LEU A 274 -5.34 -22.01 13.08
C LEU A 274 -6.53 -21.21 12.51
N ALA A 275 -7.63 -21.14 13.26
CA ALA A 275 -8.81 -20.37 12.82
C ALA A 275 -8.48 -18.88 12.65
N LYS A 276 -7.77 -18.28 13.61
CA LYS A 276 -7.33 -16.88 13.54
C LYS A 276 -6.37 -16.65 12.36
N GLN A 277 -5.40 -17.53 12.16
CA GLN A 277 -4.43 -17.41 11.07
C GLN A 277 -5.10 -17.56 9.69
N LYS A 278 -6.08 -18.44 9.56
CA LYS A 278 -6.93 -18.51 8.34
C LYS A 278 -7.64 -17.17 8.07
N LEU A 279 -8.12 -16.45 9.11
CA LEU A 279 -8.73 -15.13 8.93
C LEU A 279 -7.72 -14.07 8.48
N VAL A 280 -6.49 -14.10 9.01
CA VAL A 280 -5.41 -13.19 8.59
C VAL A 280 -5.06 -13.39 7.12
N LEU A 281 -4.86 -14.66 6.70
CA LEU A 281 -4.61 -14.99 5.30
C LEU A 281 -5.78 -14.57 4.41
N ALA A 282 -7.03 -14.88 4.80
CA ALA A 282 -8.23 -14.50 4.05
C ALA A 282 -8.29 -12.99 3.79
N ARG A 283 -7.97 -12.19 4.83
CA ARG A 283 -7.92 -10.74 4.72
C ARG A 283 -6.83 -10.26 3.77
N ALA A 284 -5.61 -10.81 3.85
CA ALA A 284 -4.48 -10.42 3.01
C ALA A 284 -4.73 -10.69 1.51
N ILE A 285 -5.46 -11.77 1.18
CA ILE A 285 -5.77 -12.17 -0.20
C ILE A 285 -7.16 -11.72 -0.68
N GLY A 286 -7.87 -10.88 0.09
CA GLY A 286 -9.15 -10.31 -0.28
C GLY A 286 -10.28 -11.34 -0.43
N LEU A 287 -10.31 -12.37 0.41
CA LEU A 287 -11.48 -13.27 0.47
C LEU A 287 -12.65 -12.58 1.19
N PRO A 288 -13.89 -12.85 0.77
CA PRO A 288 -15.08 -12.35 1.45
C PRO A 288 -15.11 -12.85 2.91
N ALA A 289 -15.64 -12.02 3.81
CA ALA A 289 -15.81 -12.40 5.20
C ALA A 289 -16.69 -13.66 5.32
N GLY A 290 -16.24 -14.64 6.10
CA GLY A 290 -16.95 -15.90 6.30
C GLY A 290 -16.71 -16.97 5.23
N GLN A 291 -15.89 -16.71 4.19
CA GLN A 291 -15.50 -17.76 3.24
C GLN A 291 -14.62 -18.80 3.93
N ILE A 292 -15.10 -20.03 3.95
CA ILE A 292 -14.32 -21.18 4.43
C ILE A 292 -13.39 -21.65 3.33
N PHE A 293 -12.14 -22.01 3.67
CA PHE A 293 -11.18 -22.58 2.74
C PHE A 293 -10.27 -23.58 3.43
N ASP A 294 -9.76 -24.50 2.63
CA ASP A 294 -8.75 -25.48 3.02
C ASP A 294 -7.53 -25.33 2.12
N ILE A 295 -6.35 -25.42 2.73
CA ILE A 295 -5.08 -25.36 2.00
C ILE A 295 -4.77 -26.74 1.39
N THR A 296 -4.26 -26.73 0.16
CA THR A 296 -3.99 -27.95 -0.59
C THR A 296 -2.50 -28.20 -0.86
N THR A 297 -1.65 -27.18 -0.67
CA THR A 297 -0.21 -27.30 -0.91
C THR A 297 0.50 -27.74 0.36
N GLU A 298 1.18 -28.87 0.31
CA GLU A 298 2.12 -29.29 1.34
C GLU A 298 3.52 -28.76 0.99
N VAL A 299 4.21 -28.22 1.99
CA VAL A 299 5.57 -27.71 1.84
C VAL A 299 6.50 -28.55 2.70
N ALA A 300 7.16 -29.50 2.07
CA ALA A 300 8.17 -30.33 2.73
C ALA A 300 9.51 -29.59 2.83
N TYR A 301 10.39 -30.09 3.74
CA TYR A 301 11.78 -29.61 3.76
C TYR A 301 12.49 -29.95 2.46
N GLN A 302 12.97 -28.92 1.78
CA GLN A 302 13.78 -29.04 0.56
C GLN A 302 15.00 -28.15 0.72
N PRO A 303 16.23 -28.69 0.73
CA PRO A 303 17.42 -27.87 0.80
C PRO A 303 17.53 -26.97 -0.42
N LEU A 304 17.83 -25.69 -0.18
CA LEU A 304 18.05 -24.72 -1.26
C LEU A 304 19.54 -24.67 -1.59
N THR A 305 19.88 -24.89 -2.86
CA THR A 305 21.21 -24.62 -3.37
C THR A 305 21.31 -23.13 -3.68
N THR A 306 22.10 -22.40 -2.92
CA THR A 306 22.27 -20.94 -3.09
C THR A 306 23.46 -20.62 -3.96
N SER A 307 23.35 -19.54 -4.76
CA SER A 307 24.49 -18.83 -5.36
C SER A 307 25.41 -18.25 -4.28
N SER A 308 26.61 -17.81 -4.68
CA SER A 308 27.49 -17.12 -3.74
C SER A 308 26.87 -15.80 -3.24
N LEU A 309 27.31 -15.34 -2.06
CA LEU A 309 26.85 -14.07 -1.49
C LEU A 309 27.11 -12.90 -2.44
N ASP A 310 28.28 -12.89 -3.10
CA ASP A 310 28.67 -11.80 -4.03
C ASP A 310 27.78 -11.77 -5.27
N GLU A 311 27.41 -12.95 -5.82
CA GLU A 311 26.44 -13.04 -6.91
C GLU A 311 25.06 -12.54 -6.50
N ALA A 312 24.60 -12.91 -5.30
CA ALA A 312 23.32 -12.45 -4.77
C ALA A 312 23.29 -10.93 -4.58
N LEU A 313 24.36 -10.31 -4.08
CA LEU A 313 24.49 -8.86 -3.96
C LEU A 313 24.45 -8.16 -5.33
N GLN A 314 25.20 -8.65 -6.31
CA GLN A 314 25.16 -8.09 -7.68
C GLN A 314 23.74 -8.23 -8.27
N GLN A 315 23.10 -9.35 -8.06
CA GLN A 315 21.76 -9.60 -8.53
C GLN A 315 20.74 -8.66 -7.86
N ALA A 316 20.86 -8.42 -6.55
CA ALA A 316 20.02 -7.48 -5.83
C ALA A 316 20.08 -6.06 -6.42
N TYR A 317 21.27 -5.52 -6.66
CA TYR A 317 21.43 -4.19 -7.25
C TYR A 317 20.90 -4.07 -8.69
N THR A 318 20.86 -5.17 -9.44
CA THR A 318 20.36 -5.15 -10.82
C THR A 318 18.86 -5.44 -10.93
N SER A 319 18.27 -6.21 -10.01
CA SER A 319 16.89 -6.67 -10.10
C SER A 319 15.93 -5.90 -9.20
N ARG A 320 16.34 -5.48 -8.00
CA ARG A 320 15.43 -4.88 -7.00
C ARG A 320 14.69 -3.66 -7.52
N ALA A 321 13.38 -3.71 -7.37
CA ALA A 321 12.49 -2.67 -7.87
C ALA A 321 12.53 -1.39 -7.01
N ASP A 322 12.75 -1.49 -5.70
CA ASP A 322 12.92 -0.34 -4.80
C ASP A 322 14.18 0.47 -5.14
N TYR A 323 15.31 -0.20 -5.43
CA TYR A 323 16.53 0.45 -5.86
C TYR A 323 16.35 1.20 -7.20
N LYS A 324 15.67 0.56 -8.17
CA LYS A 324 15.34 1.19 -9.46
C LYS A 324 14.40 2.38 -9.29
N SER A 325 13.41 2.26 -8.39
CA SER A 325 12.48 3.34 -8.10
C SER A 325 13.20 4.57 -7.57
N LEU A 326 14.08 4.39 -6.59
CA LEU A 326 14.81 5.50 -5.98
C LEU A 326 15.87 6.09 -6.94
N THR A 327 16.45 5.27 -7.82
CA THR A 327 17.32 5.75 -8.90
C THR A 327 16.57 6.69 -9.86
N GLU A 328 15.34 6.36 -10.24
CA GLU A 328 14.51 7.24 -11.08
C GLU A 328 14.03 8.49 -10.31
N GLN A 329 13.87 8.43 -8.97
CA GLN A 329 13.61 9.62 -8.15
C GLN A 329 14.80 10.57 -8.14
N VAL A 330 16.03 10.06 -8.01
CA VAL A 330 17.25 10.88 -8.13
C VAL A 330 17.28 11.54 -9.49
N ARG A 331 17.00 10.78 -10.56
CA ARG A 331 16.94 11.34 -11.92
C ARG A 331 15.86 12.43 -12.06
N SER A 332 14.68 12.23 -11.48
CA SER A 332 13.62 13.24 -11.44
C SER A 332 14.10 14.52 -10.75
N ALA A 333 14.75 14.40 -9.59
CA ALA A 333 15.30 15.54 -8.86
C ALA A 333 16.43 16.27 -9.63
N GLU A 334 17.28 15.55 -10.37
CA GLU A 334 18.27 16.15 -11.26
C GLU A 334 17.63 16.99 -12.39
N LEU A 335 16.54 16.49 -12.96
CA LEU A 335 15.79 17.19 -13.98
C LEU A 335 15.04 18.40 -13.41
N GLN A 336 14.52 18.30 -12.17
CA GLN A 336 13.93 19.44 -11.45
C GLN A 336 14.96 20.54 -11.19
N LYS A 337 16.18 20.18 -10.79
CA LYS A 337 17.27 21.14 -10.64
C LYS A 337 17.62 21.83 -11.97
N LYS A 338 17.63 21.08 -13.09
CA LYS A 338 17.81 21.67 -14.42
C LYS A 338 16.65 22.61 -14.79
N ALA A 339 15.40 22.25 -14.46
CA ALA A 339 14.24 23.09 -14.68
C ALA A 339 14.34 24.39 -13.90
N ALA A 340 14.64 24.36 -12.60
CA ALA A 340 14.86 25.54 -11.78
C ALA A 340 15.97 26.45 -12.33
N SER A 341 17.07 25.86 -12.80
CA SER A 341 18.15 26.62 -13.45
C SER A 341 17.74 27.22 -14.79
N ALA A 342 16.77 26.60 -15.47
CA ALA A 342 16.29 27.02 -16.79
C ALA A 342 15.34 28.21 -16.73
N GLU A 343 14.80 28.57 -15.57
CA GLU A 343 13.91 29.74 -15.39
C GLU A 343 14.57 31.08 -15.80
N ARG A 344 15.88 31.12 -15.90
CA ARG A 344 16.63 32.29 -16.41
C ARG A 344 16.71 32.37 -17.93
N TYR A 345 16.30 31.31 -18.65
CA TYR A 345 16.37 31.32 -20.10
C TYR A 345 15.16 32.00 -20.72
N PRO A 346 15.30 32.53 -21.96
CA PRO A 346 14.19 33.11 -22.65
C PRO A 346 13.13 32.06 -22.98
N THR A 347 11.85 32.50 -22.96
CA THR A 347 10.71 31.71 -23.39
C THR A 347 10.08 32.34 -24.64
N LEU A 348 9.64 31.50 -25.57
CA LEU A 348 8.93 31.90 -26.79
C LEU A 348 7.54 31.25 -26.76
N SER A 349 6.49 32.08 -26.86
CA SER A 349 5.10 31.64 -27.00
C SER A 349 4.47 32.22 -28.25
N ALA A 350 3.54 31.49 -28.86
CA ALA A 350 2.66 31.93 -29.88
C ALA A 350 1.25 32.05 -29.30
N ILE A 351 0.64 33.22 -29.50
CA ILE A 351 -0.71 33.52 -29.02
C ILE A 351 -1.52 33.91 -30.26
N ALA A 352 -2.70 33.32 -30.42
CA ALA A 352 -3.62 33.69 -31.47
C ALA A 352 -5.06 33.69 -30.92
N ASP A 353 -5.85 34.63 -31.40
CA ASP A 353 -7.28 34.63 -31.13
C ASP A 353 -8.05 34.90 -32.43
N TYR A 354 -9.17 34.25 -32.56
CA TYR A 354 -10.15 34.49 -33.62
C TYR A 354 -11.54 34.52 -33.03
N GLY A 355 -12.29 35.57 -33.35
CA GLY A 355 -13.62 35.74 -32.80
C GLY A 355 -14.41 36.84 -33.47
N SER A 356 -15.49 37.18 -32.83
CA SER A 356 -16.44 38.21 -33.31
C SER A 356 -16.72 39.17 -32.18
N ILE A 357 -16.54 40.46 -32.47
CA ILE A 357 -16.79 41.56 -31.53
C ILE A 357 -17.77 42.58 -32.12
N GLY A 358 -18.69 43.11 -31.33
CA GLY A 358 -19.65 44.08 -31.75
C GLY A 358 -20.39 44.72 -30.59
N THR A 359 -21.29 45.69 -30.92
CA THR A 359 -22.09 46.36 -29.91
C THR A 359 -23.27 45.54 -29.40
N ASN A 360 -23.67 44.51 -30.14
CA ASN A 360 -24.71 43.55 -29.78
C ASN A 360 -24.53 42.25 -30.59
N PHE A 361 -25.35 41.26 -30.32
CA PHE A 361 -25.26 39.93 -30.96
C PHE A 361 -25.51 39.97 -32.48
N ALA A 362 -26.26 40.95 -33.01
CA ALA A 362 -26.62 41.04 -34.41
C ALA A 362 -25.64 41.88 -35.25
N SER A 363 -24.89 42.80 -34.64
CA SER A 363 -23.93 43.71 -35.30
C SER A 363 -22.51 43.45 -34.80
N ASN A 364 -21.99 42.27 -35.08
CA ASN A 364 -20.64 41.90 -34.76
C ASN A 364 -19.80 41.63 -36.01
N HIS A 365 -18.49 41.73 -35.89
CA HIS A 365 -17.54 41.53 -36.98
C HIS A 365 -16.42 40.59 -36.53
N GLY A 366 -15.98 39.75 -37.47
CA GLY A 366 -14.86 38.86 -37.24
C GLY A 366 -13.55 39.61 -37.05
N THR A 367 -12.80 39.25 -36.01
CA THR A 367 -11.48 39.82 -35.76
C THR A 367 -10.50 38.70 -35.52
N ILE A 368 -9.25 38.89 -35.91
CA ILE A 368 -8.14 37.97 -35.69
C ILE A 368 -6.96 38.75 -35.09
N ASN A 369 -6.30 38.14 -34.11
CA ASN A 369 -5.01 38.59 -33.62
C ASN A 369 -4.07 37.37 -33.55
N ALA A 370 -2.82 37.55 -33.99
CA ALA A 370 -1.78 36.54 -33.89
C ALA A 370 -0.46 37.25 -33.55
N ALA A 371 0.20 36.75 -32.49
CA ALA A 371 1.44 37.33 -32.00
C ALA A 371 2.39 36.23 -31.54
N ALA A 372 3.68 36.50 -31.69
CA ALA A 372 4.73 35.75 -31.02
C ALA A 372 5.34 36.61 -29.90
N GLU A 373 5.42 36.07 -28.72
CA GLU A 373 5.99 36.75 -27.55
C GLU A 373 7.31 36.08 -27.15
N LEU A 374 8.39 36.87 -27.19
CA LEU A 374 9.68 36.47 -26.62
C LEU A 374 9.86 37.17 -25.27
N ARG A 375 9.89 36.39 -24.17
CA ARG A 375 10.10 36.89 -22.81
C ARG A 375 11.47 36.52 -22.34
N LEU A 376 12.29 37.49 -21.96
CA LEU A 376 13.61 37.30 -21.36
C LEU A 376 13.59 37.87 -19.93
N PRO A 377 13.68 37.01 -18.90
CA PRO A 377 13.77 37.50 -17.52
C PRO A 377 15.17 38.06 -17.22
N ILE A 378 15.27 39.36 -16.96
CA ILE A 378 16.53 40.06 -16.68
C ILE A 378 16.84 40.00 -15.18
N PHE A 379 15.85 40.28 -14.33
CA PHE A 379 16.00 40.25 -12.87
C PHE A 379 14.69 39.82 -12.22
N GLN A 380 14.78 38.82 -11.34
CA GLN A 380 13.61 38.22 -10.68
C GLN A 380 13.70 38.26 -9.14
N GLY A 381 14.40 39.28 -8.58
CA GLY A 381 14.44 39.49 -7.13
C GLY A 381 15.05 38.33 -6.32
N GLY A 382 15.92 37.52 -6.92
CA GLY A 382 16.52 36.34 -6.24
C GLY A 382 15.69 35.06 -6.30
N ARG A 383 14.49 35.04 -6.92
CA ARG A 383 13.61 33.87 -7.00
C ARG A 383 14.33 32.65 -7.59
N VAL A 384 14.98 32.79 -8.73
CA VAL A 384 15.73 31.67 -9.38
C VAL A 384 16.82 31.10 -8.48
N HIS A 385 17.49 31.95 -7.67
CA HIS A 385 18.48 31.48 -6.69
C HIS A 385 17.83 30.64 -5.62
N GLY A 386 16.69 31.08 -5.07
CA GLY A 386 15.90 30.34 -4.07
C GLY A 386 15.43 28.99 -4.61
N ASP A 387 14.84 28.97 -5.84
CA ASP A 387 14.33 27.76 -6.47
C ASP A 387 15.45 26.74 -6.76
N ASN A 388 16.65 27.22 -7.13
CA ASN A 388 17.85 26.37 -7.27
C ASN A 388 18.30 25.76 -5.93
N LEU A 389 18.28 26.54 -4.82
CA LEU A 389 18.63 26.01 -3.49
C LEU A 389 17.65 24.91 -3.04
N VAL A 390 16.33 25.12 -3.27
CA VAL A 390 15.32 24.11 -2.98
C VAL A 390 15.55 22.85 -3.80
N ALA A 391 15.74 23.00 -5.11
CA ALA A 391 15.96 21.86 -5.99
C ALA A 391 17.26 21.10 -5.67
N ASP A 392 18.33 21.81 -5.29
CA ASP A 392 19.60 21.20 -4.88
C ASP A 392 19.46 20.42 -3.56
N SER A 393 18.72 20.97 -2.61
CA SER A 393 18.40 20.27 -1.36
C SER A 393 17.59 18.98 -1.60
N LEU A 394 16.60 19.02 -2.50
CA LEU A 394 15.81 17.83 -2.88
C LEU A 394 16.69 16.77 -3.57
N LEU A 395 17.58 17.18 -4.47
CA LEU A 395 18.53 16.27 -5.12
C LEU A 395 19.50 15.62 -4.12
N THR A 396 20.05 16.43 -3.20
CA THR A 396 20.95 15.94 -2.16
C THR A 396 20.25 14.91 -1.28
N ARG A 397 19.02 15.20 -0.86
CA ARG A 397 18.18 14.26 -0.09
C ARG A 397 17.94 12.94 -0.84
N ALA A 398 17.54 13.02 -2.12
CA ALA A 398 17.28 11.82 -2.91
C ALA A 398 18.56 10.96 -3.08
N ARG A 399 19.71 11.58 -3.24
CA ARG A 399 21.00 10.86 -3.31
C ARG A 399 21.36 10.19 -1.98
N GLN A 400 21.19 10.89 -0.87
CA GLN A 400 21.43 10.32 0.47
C GLN A 400 20.50 9.12 0.74
N GLN A 401 19.24 9.21 0.36
CA GLN A 401 18.29 8.10 0.47
C GLN A 401 18.69 6.90 -0.42
N LEU A 402 19.25 7.16 -1.61
CA LEU A 402 19.75 6.08 -2.49
C LEU A 402 20.96 5.36 -1.88
N GLU A 403 21.90 6.08 -1.28
CA GLU A 403 23.05 5.49 -0.61
C GLU A 403 22.64 4.73 0.66
N ASP A 404 21.70 5.25 1.45
CA ASP A 404 21.14 4.54 2.61
C ASP A 404 20.44 3.24 2.19
N LEU A 405 19.60 3.29 1.15
CA LEU A 405 18.95 2.09 0.61
C LEU A 405 19.99 1.07 0.12
N ARG A 406 21.08 1.52 -0.48
CA ARG A 406 22.17 0.64 -0.94
C ARG A 406 22.82 -0.10 0.23
N ALA A 407 23.10 0.60 1.32
CA ALA A 407 23.64 -0.01 2.54
C ALA A 407 22.61 -0.99 3.17
N SER A 408 21.34 -0.61 3.18
CA SER A 408 20.26 -1.47 3.68
C SER A 408 20.09 -2.74 2.84
N ILE A 409 20.24 -2.67 1.52
CA ILE A 409 20.22 -3.84 0.63
C ILE A 409 21.38 -4.79 0.94
N ASP A 410 22.60 -4.26 1.11
CA ASP A 410 23.77 -5.07 1.46
C ASP A 410 23.54 -5.81 2.78
N GLN A 411 23.04 -5.09 3.80
CA GLN A 411 22.69 -5.69 5.08
C GLN A 411 21.60 -6.77 4.94
N GLU A 412 20.47 -6.46 4.28
CA GLU A 412 19.32 -7.38 4.12
C GLU A 412 19.73 -8.69 3.42
N VAL A 413 20.55 -8.60 2.37
CA VAL A 413 21.04 -9.79 1.67
C VAL A 413 21.95 -10.62 2.58
N ARG A 414 22.86 -10.01 3.34
CA ARG A 414 23.72 -10.74 4.30
C ARG A 414 22.92 -11.39 5.41
N ASP A 415 21.99 -10.65 6.01
CA ASP A 415 21.12 -11.16 7.07
C ASP A 415 20.33 -12.37 6.60
N THR A 416 19.71 -12.29 5.40
CA THR A 416 18.93 -13.43 4.85
C THR A 416 19.78 -14.64 4.50
N PHE A 417 21.06 -14.46 4.13
CA PHE A 417 21.99 -15.57 3.94
C PHE A 417 22.34 -16.26 5.26
N LEU A 418 22.59 -15.49 6.32
CA LEU A 418 22.84 -16.03 7.66
C LEU A 418 21.61 -16.77 8.18
N ASP A 419 20.42 -16.17 8.07
CA ASP A 419 19.16 -16.77 8.48
C ASP A 419 18.89 -18.11 7.75
N LEU A 420 19.19 -18.16 6.45
CA LEU A 420 19.00 -19.40 5.68
C LEU A 420 19.93 -20.51 6.13
N GLN A 421 21.19 -20.21 6.43
CA GLN A 421 22.17 -21.19 6.92
C GLN A 421 21.81 -21.69 8.32
N ASP A 422 21.44 -20.76 9.20
CA ASP A 422 21.08 -21.07 10.58
C ASP A 422 19.80 -21.92 10.64
N THR A 423 18.74 -21.48 9.96
CA THR A 423 17.47 -22.20 9.95
C THR A 423 17.56 -23.58 9.28
N ALA A 424 18.44 -23.78 8.30
CA ALA A 424 18.71 -25.09 7.73
C ALA A 424 19.33 -26.06 8.75
N GLN A 425 20.25 -25.57 9.60
CA GLN A 425 20.84 -26.35 10.69
C GLN A 425 19.81 -26.62 11.78
N GLU A 426 18.99 -25.62 12.16
CA GLU A 426 17.90 -25.80 13.13
C GLU A 426 16.94 -26.93 12.71
N VAL A 427 16.53 -27.00 11.43
CA VAL A 427 15.67 -28.07 10.94
C VAL A 427 16.31 -29.44 11.14
N SER A 428 17.60 -29.58 10.82
CA SER A 428 18.33 -30.84 11.00
C SER A 428 18.40 -31.28 12.47
N VAL A 429 18.71 -30.34 13.38
CA VAL A 429 18.76 -30.58 14.82
C VAL A 429 17.38 -30.95 15.35
N ALA A 430 16.34 -30.18 15.00
CA ALA A 430 14.97 -30.43 15.45
C ALA A 430 14.43 -31.78 14.95
N GLN A 431 14.73 -32.18 13.70
CA GLN A 431 14.36 -33.49 13.17
C GLN A 431 15.00 -34.63 13.95
N ASN A 432 16.28 -34.51 14.34
CA ASN A 432 16.96 -35.46 15.19
C ASN A 432 16.36 -35.53 16.60
N ALA A 433 15.97 -34.36 17.16
CA ALA A 433 15.31 -34.31 18.48
C ALA A 433 13.97 -35.04 18.43
N VAL A 434 13.14 -34.87 17.44
CA VAL A 434 11.87 -35.63 17.24
C VAL A 434 12.13 -37.13 17.19
N ARG A 435 13.13 -37.59 16.43
CA ARG A 435 13.49 -39.00 16.31
C ARG A 435 13.90 -39.57 17.67
N LEU A 436 14.77 -38.88 18.44
CA LEU A 436 15.24 -39.33 19.74
C LEU A 436 14.10 -39.29 20.77
N ALA A 437 13.29 -38.26 20.81
CA ALA A 437 12.15 -38.17 21.73
C ALA A 437 11.11 -39.27 21.48
N THR A 438 10.87 -39.61 20.17
CA THR A 438 10.01 -40.74 19.81
C THR A 438 10.54 -42.06 20.32
N GLN A 439 11.84 -42.33 20.19
CA GLN A 439 12.48 -43.53 20.72
C GLN A 439 12.41 -43.57 22.25
N THR A 440 12.66 -42.45 22.93
CA THR A 440 12.55 -42.33 24.39
C THR A 440 11.14 -42.65 24.87
N LEU A 441 10.12 -42.09 24.23
CA LEU A 441 8.73 -42.37 24.58
C LEU A 441 8.38 -43.84 24.40
N GLN A 442 8.84 -44.48 23.33
CA GLN A 442 8.61 -45.90 23.11
C GLN A 442 9.26 -46.75 24.24
N GLN A 443 10.51 -46.46 24.56
CA GLN A 443 11.21 -47.17 25.63
C GLN A 443 10.56 -46.96 27.02
N SER A 444 10.13 -45.73 27.32
CA SER A 444 9.43 -45.43 28.60
C SER A 444 8.09 -46.19 28.70
N ARG A 445 7.36 -46.31 27.59
CA ARG A 445 6.12 -47.12 27.53
C ARG A 445 6.37 -48.59 27.71
N ASP A 446 7.41 -49.15 27.10
CA ASP A 446 7.78 -50.57 27.24
C ASP A 446 8.19 -50.90 28.70
N ARG A 447 8.95 -50.02 29.35
CA ARG A 447 9.34 -50.14 30.76
C ARG A 447 8.14 -50.02 31.71
N PHE A 448 7.25 -49.06 31.45
CA PHE A 448 6.01 -48.87 32.22
C PHE A 448 5.10 -50.09 32.09
N SER A 449 4.89 -50.61 30.88
CA SER A 449 4.03 -51.78 30.65
C SER A 449 4.61 -53.06 31.31
N SER A 450 5.95 -53.12 31.41
CA SER A 450 6.65 -54.25 32.09
C SER A 450 6.73 -54.07 33.62
N GLY A 451 6.16 -53.02 34.19
CA GLY A 451 6.18 -52.73 35.62
C GLY A 451 7.55 -52.31 36.18
N VAL A 452 8.50 -51.92 35.32
CA VAL A 452 9.87 -51.52 35.70
C VAL A 452 9.93 -50.08 36.20
N THR A 453 9.03 -49.23 35.70
CA THR A 453 8.97 -47.78 36.03
C THR A 453 7.53 -47.35 36.30
N ASP A 454 7.37 -46.16 36.91
CA ASP A 454 6.07 -45.51 37.07
C ASP A 454 5.64 -44.71 35.80
N ASN A 455 4.44 -44.14 35.84
CA ASN A 455 3.91 -43.39 34.72
C ASN A 455 4.55 -41.99 34.55
N ILE A 456 5.33 -41.51 35.51
CA ILE A 456 6.02 -40.19 35.42
C ILE A 456 6.99 -40.17 34.25
N GLU A 457 7.77 -41.26 34.06
CA GLU A 457 8.73 -41.37 32.97
C GLU A 457 8.02 -41.29 31.59
N VAL A 458 6.84 -41.90 31.46
CA VAL A 458 6.04 -41.87 30.24
C VAL A 458 5.49 -40.43 29.96
N VAL A 459 4.97 -39.75 31.01
CA VAL A 459 4.47 -38.38 30.91
C VAL A 459 5.58 -37.41 30.52
N GLN A 460 6.77 -37.51 31.13
CA GLN A 460 7.93 -36.69 30.79
C GLN A 460 8.40 -36.94 29.35
N ALA A 461 8.41 -38.20 28.90
CA ALA A 461 8.75 -38.54 27.51
C ALA A 461 7.72 -38.02 26.51
N GLN A 462 6.42 -38.02 26.86
CA GLN A 462 5.36 -37.41 26.05
C GLN A 462 5.53 -35.90 25.95
N GLU A 463 5.90 -35.22 27.03
CA GLU A 463 6.17 -33.79 27.04
C GLU A 463 7.38 -33.46 26.16
N SER A 464 8.49 -34.19 26.32
CA SER A 464 9.69 -34.02 25.49
C SER A 464 9.43 -34.23 24.00
N LEU A 465 8.59 -35.20 23.64
CA LEU A 465 8.19 -35.41 22.22
C LEU A 465 7.32 -34.29 21.72
N ALA A 466 6.40 -33.76 22.55
CA ALA A 466 5.57 -32.62 22.19
C ALA A 466 6.41 -31.37 21.86
N ASP A 467 7.36 -31.05 22.76
CA ASP A 467 8.25 -29.89 22.58
C ASP A 467 9.18 -30.06 21.38
N ALA A 468 9.66 -31.28 21.11
CA ALA A 468 10.46 -31.58 19.93
C ALA A 468 9.66 -31.38 18.62
N ASN A 469 8.40 -31.82 18.60
CA ASN A 469 7.51 -31.61 17.42
C ASN A 469 7.21 -30.12 17.21
N ASP A 470 6.89 -29.39 18.27
CA ASP A 470 6.63 -27.95 18.21
C ASP A 470 7.84 -27.18 17.66
N THR A 471 9.05 -27.55 18.14
CA THR A 471 10.31 -26.99 17.65
C THR A 471 10.55 -27.32 16.19
N TYR A 472 10.28 -28.56 15.76
CA TYR A 472 10.45 -28.99 14.37
C TYR A 472 9.50 -28.26 13.41
N ILE A 473 8.22 -28.15 13.75
CA ILE A 473 7.23 -27.40 12.96
C ILE A 473 7.66 -25.94 12.84
N GLY A 474 8.07 -25.32 13.95
CA GLY A 474 8.57 -23.94 13.98
C GLY A 474 9.83 -23.75 13.14
N SER A 475 10.79 -24.70 13.16
CA SER A 475 12.00 -24.62 12.35
C SER A 475 11.74 -24.75 10.86
N LEU A 476 10.81 -25.62 10.45
CA LEU A 476 10.35 -25.73 9.05
C LEU A 476 9.72 -24.42 8.56
N TYR A 477 8.87 -23.81 9.38
CA TYR A 477 8.27 -22.52 9.04
C TYR A 477 9.34 -21.43 8.87
N ARG A 478 10.28 -21.30 9.84
CA ARG A 478 11.37 -20.32 9.76
C ARG A 478 12.23 -20.52 8.52
N TYR A 479 12.63 -21.74 8.22
CA TYR A 479 13.44 -22.08 7.06
C TYR A 479 12.75 -21.70 5.73
N ASN A 480 11.49 -22.06 5.56
CA ASN A 480 10.76 -21.72 4.35
C ASN A 480 10.50 -20.21 4.22
N THR A 481 10.30 -19.51 5.34
CA THR A 481 10.19 -18.05 5.37
C THR A 481 11.53 -17.39 5.00
N ALA A 482 12.67 -17.90 5.50
CA ALA A 482 14.00 -17.41 5.14
C ALA A 482 14.29 -17.55 3.63
N LYS A 483 13.85 -18.65 3.00
CA LYS A 483 13.91 -18.80 1.53
C LYS A 483 13.17 -17.70 0.77
N VAL A 484 11.95 -17.38 1.20
CA VAL A 484 11.12 -16.34 0.57
C VAL A 484 11.71 -14.95 0.83
N SER A 485 12.25 -14.73 2.03
CA SER A 485 12.96 -13.49 2.37
C SER A 485 14.20 -13.29 1.51
N LEU A 486 14.99 -14.35 1.27
CA LEU A 486 16.13 -14.29 0.36
C LEU A 486 15.68 -13.97 -1.08
N ALA A 487 14.61 -14.63 -1.57
CA ALA A 487 14.06 -14.33 -2.89
C ALA A 487 13.66 -12.85 -3.02
N ARG A 488 13.11 -12.25 -1.94
CA ARG A 488 12.81 -10.81 -1.88
C ARG A 488 14.06 -9.95 -1.83
N ALA A 489 15.04 -10.33 -1.00
CA ALA A 489 16.29 -9.56 -0.83
C ALA A 489 17.06 -9.43 -2.15
N ILE A 490 16.99 -10.43 -3.03
CA ILE A 490 17.58 -10.41 -4.36
C ILE A 490 16.63 -9.91 -5.47
N GLY A 491 15.35 -9.58 -5.16
CA GLY A 491 14.39 -8.97 -6.07
C GLY A 491 13.69 -9.94 -7.03
N PHE A 492 13.44 -11.17 -6.61
CA PHE A 492 12.78 -12.22 -7.40
C PHE A 492 11.64 -12.94 -6.67
N ALA A 493 11.08 -12.37 -5.60
CA ALA A 493 10.02 -13.03 -4.85
C ALA A 493 8.80 -13.33 -5.73
N GLU A 494 8.35 -12.40 -6.57
CA GLU A 494 7.18 -12.61 -7.44
C GLU A 494 7.41 -13.70 -8.50
N SER A 495 8.58 -13.74 -9.13
CA SER A 495 8.85 -14.69 -10.23
C SER A 495 9.25 -16.07 -9.75
N ASN A 496 9.91 -16.19 -8.61
CA ASN A 496 10.62 -17.40 -8.22
C ASN A 496 10.20 -18.00 -6.86
N TYR A 497 9.21 -17.43 -6.13
CA TYR A 497 8.80 -18.00 -4.83
C TYR A 497 8.50 -19.50 -4.90
N ALA A 498 7.90 -19.97 -6.00
CA ALA A 498 7.55 -21.38 -6.17
C ALA A 498 8.80 -22.28 -6.32
N LEU A 499 9.85 -21.80 -6.99
CA LEU A 499 11.14 -22.50 -7.12
C LEU A 499 11.85 -22.59 -5.76
N TYR A 500 11.87 -21.48 -5.01
CA TYR A 500 12.48 -21.44 -3.69
C TYR A 500 11.82 -22.41 -2.70
N LEU A 501 10.50 -22.58 -2.78
CA LEU A 501 9.76 -23.47 -1.89
C LEU A 501 9.79 -24.94 -2.32
N LYS A 502 9.73 -25.22 -3.63
CA LYS A 502 9.71 -26.60 -4.14
C LYS A 502 11.09 -27.26 -4.20
N GLY A 503 12.20 -26.47 -4.09
CA GLY A 503 13.55 -26.94 -4.35
C GLY A 503 13.76 -27.24 -5.86
N GLN A 504 14.98 -27.08 -6.35
CA GLN A 504 15.38 -27.55 -7.68
C GLN A 504 15.63 -29.04 -7.63
#